data_63d598296bc618b73c824db108b958b8
#
_entry.id   63d598296bc618b73c824db108b958b8
#
_cell.length_a   1.000
_cell.length_b   1.000
_cell.length_c   1.000
_cell.angle_alpha   90.00
_cell.angle_beta   90.00
_cell.angle_gamma   90.00
#
_symmetry.space_group_name_H-M   'P 1'
#
loop_
_entity.id
_entity.type
_entity.pdbx_description
1 polymer ?
#
loop_
_entity_poly.entity_id
_entity_poly.type
_entity_poly.pdbx_seq_one_letter_code
_entity_poly.pdbx_strand_id
1 'polypeptide(L)'
;MGGGIAAETIEEIADVVREPEGPRPKGLEGKSPTRIAVDRLLKDKVFLICTAIFLLLVVAAICAPLISKAMNIYHDSSDPNAPTASQMLDVFGDQMPIVGPPDHGFTWAHPLGLAPRSGLDNFSVLLYGMRASLTVAVSATVLSTIIGIIAGLAAGYSRGWLDRVITFLIDLFLSFPIILMGIAISPIVLSHFRTSQNGLNAAQMISLIVLLTVFGWMGLARLIRGQVLSFREREFIQSAQIIGVSTWRILMRELLPNLVAPIVITVSMALPAFIATEAGFSYIGIGLNLSLGQTVNLALPFWQQYPLYLWAPVVTIIILVITLNLIGDSIRDAFDPKTRR
;
A
#
# COMPACT_ATOMS: atom_id res chain seq x y z
N MET A 1 -35.58 60.16 -42.81
CA MET A 1 -36.38 59.24 -42.01
C MET A 1 -35.73 57.83 -42.06
N GLY A 2 -34.67 57.56 -41.31
CA GLY A 2 -33.95 56.30 -41.37
C GLY A 2 -33.10 56.00 -40.11
N GLY A 3 -33.22 56.82 -39.05
CA GLY A 3 -32.37 56.64 -37.83
C GLY A 3 -33.10 56.04 -36.62
N GLY A 4 -34.41 55.82 -36.65
CA GLY A 4 -35.16 55.34 -35.50
C GLY A 4 -35.25 53.80 -35.36
N ILE A 5 -35.21 53.09 -36.47
CA ILE A 5 -35.43 51.65 -36.50
C ILE A 5 -34.19 50.86 -36.01
N ALA A 6 -33.00 51.42 -36.20
CA ALA A 6 -31.79 50.76 -35.78
C ALA A 6 -31.50 50.88 -34.23
N ALA A 7 -32.03 51.94 -33.60
CA ALA A 7 -31.86 52.13 -32.16
C ALA A 7 -32.82 51.21 -31.34
N GLU A 8 -34.09 51.08 -31.81
CA GLU A 8 -35.08 50.24 -31.18
C GLU A 8 -34.71 48.75 -31.24
N THR A 9 -34.13 48.32 -32.37
CA THR A 9 -33.66 46.92 -32.52
C THR A 9 -32.44 46.58 -31.64
N ILE A 10 -31.61 47.54 -31.33
CA ILE A 10 -30.44 47.36 -30.46
C ILE A 10 -30.88 47.31 -28.96
N GLU A 11 -31.89 48.11 -28.59
CA GLU A 11 -32.45 48.05 -27.23
C GLU A 11 -33.23 46.77 -26.99
N GLU A 12 -34.01 46.26 -27.96
CA GLU A 12 -34.74 45.00 -27.89
C GLU A 12 -33.80 43.77 -27.81
N ILE A 13 -32.67 43.83 -28.53
CA ILE A 13 -31.60 42.76 -28.43
C ILE A 13 -30.88 42.87 -27.10
N ALA A 14 -30.66 44.04 -26.56
CA ALA A 14 -30.01 44.24 -25.25
C ALA A 14 -30.89 43.77 -24.09
N ASP A 15 -32.22 43.87 -24.19
CA ASP A 15 -33.13 43.36 -23.16
C ASP A 15 -33.33 41.82 -23.24
N VAL A 16 -33.22 41.20 -24.42
CA VAL A 16 -33.26 39.76 -24.60
C VAL A 16 -31.95 39.11 -24.07
N VAL A 17 -30.82 39.84 -24.06
CA VAL A 17 -29.54 39.38 -23.50
C VAL A 17 -29.46 39.58 -21.98
N ARG A 18 -30.34 40.40 -21.40
CA ARG A 18 -30.53 40.48 -19.96
C ARG A 18 -31.55 39.42 -19.53
N GLU A 19 -31.13 38.13 -19.55
CA GLU A 19 -31.81 37.15 -18.73
C GLU A 19 -31.86 37.67 -17.28
N PRO A 20 -33.02 37.73 -16.63
CA PRO A 20 -33.06 38.13 -15.23
C PRO A 20 -32.21 37.14 -14.46
N GLU A 21 -31.14 37.61 -13.82
CA GLU A 21 -30.42 36.84 -12.81
C GLU A 21 -31.45 36.42 -11.74
N GLY A 22 -32.14 35.32 -11.98
CA GLY A 22 -32.96 34.66 -10.96
C GLY A 22 -32.07 34.46 -9.73
N PRO A 23 -32.59 34.50 -8.51
CA PRO A 23 -31.80 34.35 -7.30
C PRO A 23 -31.00 33.06 -7.42
N ARG A 24 -29.67 33.19 -7.53
CA ARG A 24 -28.76 32.04 -7.55
C ARG A 24 -29.13 31.15 -6.38
N PRO A 25 -29.45 29.87 -6.60
CA PRO A 25 -29.84 29.00 -5.50
C PRO A 25 -28.73 29.02 -4.46
N LYS A 26 -29.02 29.59 -3.29
CA LYS A 26 -28.15 29.57 -2.11
C LYS A 26 -27.89 28.11 -1.76
N GLY A 27 -26.70 27.57 -2.11
CA GLY A 27 -26.36 26.18 -1.77
C GLY A 27 -25.44 25.43 -2.72
N LEU A 28 -25.03 26.02 -3.85
CA LEU A 28 -23.98 25.46 -4.71
C LEU A 28 -22.63 26.10 -4.37
N GLU A 29 -22.19 26.05 -3.11
CA GLU A 29 -20.76 26.08 -2.83
C GLU A 29 -20.19 24.81 -3.47
N GLY A 30 -19.45 24.97 -4.57
CA GLY A 30 -18.84 23.88 -5.29
C GLY A 30 -17.89 23.11 -4.35
N LYS A 31 -18.39 22.01 -3.79
CA LYS A 31 -17.55 21.12 -2.98
C LYS A 31 -16.36 20.68 -3.83
N SER A 32 -15.14 20.77 -3.29
CA SER A 32 -13.96 20.30 -4.00
C SER A 32 -14.15 18.80 -4.37
N PRO A 33 -13.61 18.34 -5.51
CA PRO A 33 -13.73 16.95 -5.95
C PRO A 33 -13.30 15.93 -4.86
N THR A 34 -12.28 16.28 -4.09
CA THR A 34 -11.81 15.46 -2.96
C THR A 34 -12.83 15.37 -1.83
N ARG A 35 -13.55 16.46 -1.51
CA ARG A 35 -14.59 16.44 -0.47
C ARG A 35 -15.78 15.60 -0.90
N ILE A 36 -16.15 15.64 -2.18
CA ILE A 36 -17.21 14.78 -2.73
C ILE A 36 -16.81 13.31 -2.63
N ALA A 37 -15.56 12.97 -2.97
CA ALA A 37 -15.06 11.60 -2.86
C ALA A 37 -15.08 11.11 -1.40
N VAL A 38 -14.64 11.91 -0.45
CA VAL A 38 -14.69 11.57 0.99
C VAL A 38 -16.13 11.38 1.47
N ASP A 39 -17.07 12.29 1.11
CA ASP A 39 -18.48 12.16 1.46
C ASP A 39 -19.11 10.86 0.92
N ARG A 40 -18.65 10.36 -0.25
CA ARG A 40 -19.09 9.09 -0.82
C ARG A 40 -18.50 7.89 -0.08
N LEU A 41 -17.19 7.91 0.19
CA LEU A 41 -16.49 6.84 0.94
C LEU A 41 -17.11 6.62 2.32
N LEU A 42 -17.45 7.70 3.03
CA LEU A 42 -18.09 7.61 4.35
C LEU A 42 -19.51 7.03 4.32
N LYS A 43 -20.14 6.94 3.13
CA LYS A 43 -21.45 6.32 2.92
C LYS A 43 -21.34 4.89 2.36
N ASP A 44 -20.19 4.50 1.85
CA ASP A 44 -19.97 3.16 1.31
C ASP A 44 -19.75 2.16 2.45
N LYS A 45 -20.70 1.23 2.59
CA LYS A 45 -20.67 0.19 3.62
C LYS A 45 -19.48 -0.76 3.43
N VAL A 46 -19.11 -1.08 2.18
CA VAL A 46 -17.97 -1.96 1.89
C VAL A 46 -16.70 -1.31 2.36
N PHE A 47 -16.49 -0.03 2.01
CA PHE A 47 -15.34 0.76 2.47
C PHE A 47 -15.24 0.78 4.00
N LEU A 48 -16.34 1.06 4.70
CA LEU A 48 -16.35 1.16 6.17
C LEU A 48 -16.03 -0.18 6.84
N ILE A 49 -16.66 -1.28 6.38
CA ILE A 49 -16.42 -2.62 6.94
C ILE A 49 -14.97 -3.06 6.69
N CYS A 50 -14.49 -2.94 5.44
CA CYS A 50 -13.11 -3.33 5.10
C CYS A 50 -12.08 -2.47 5.83
N THR A 51 -12.32 -1.16 5.96
CA THR A 51 -11.45 -0.27 6.73
C THR A 51 -11.44 -0.65 8.22
N ALA A 52 -12.58 -1.00 8.81
CA ALA A 52 -12.65 -1.45 10.20
C ALA A 52 -11.86 -2.76 10.41
N ILE A 53 -12.00 -3.75 9.50
CA ILE A 53 -11.25 -5.01 9.56
C ILE A 53 -9.75 -4.72 9.42
N PHE A 54 -9.34 -3.92 8.44
CA PHE A 54 -7.95 -3.57 8.23
C PHE A 54 -7.34 -2.85 9.44
N LEU A 55 -8.05 -1.86 10.00
CA LEU A 55 -7.60 -1.15 11.20
C LEU A 55 -7.49 -2.08 12.42
N LEU A 56 -8.42 -3.03 12.58
CA LEU A 56 -8.32 -4.03 13.64
C LEU A 56 -7.03 -4.85 13.51
N LEU A 57 -6.69 -5.32 12.30
CA LEU A 57 -5.46 -6.06 12.04
C LEU A 57 -4.21 -5.21 12.28
N VAL A 58 -4.22 -3.95 11.83
CA VAL A 58 -3.11 -3.00 12.08
C VAL A 58 -2.92 -2.73 13.56
N VAL A 59 -4.01 -2.50 14.31
CA VAL A 59 -3.95 -2.32 15.76
C VAL A 59 -3.43 -3.57 16.46
N ALA A 60 -3.89 -4.76 16.06
CA ALA A 60 -3.38 -6.03 16.59
C ALA A 60 -1.86 -6.18 16.32
N ALA A 61 -1.40 -5.84 15.10
CA ALA A 61 0.02 -5.87 14.76
C ALA A 61 0.86 -4.88 15.55
N ILE A 62 0.37 -3.65 15.77
CA ILE A 62 1.05 -2.64 16.58
C ILE A 62 1.08 -3.07 18.06
N CYS A 63 -0.02 -3.60 18.55
CA CYS A 63 -0.15 -4.07 19.93
C CYS A 63 0.46 -5.46 20.17
N ALA A 64 1.10 -6.09 19.17
CA ALA A 64 1.73 -7.39 19.30
C ALA A 64 2.60 -7.54 20.57
N PRO A 65 3.49 -6.59 20.93
CA PRO A 65 4.29 -6.69 22.16
C PRO A 65 3.45 -6.67 23.44
N LEU A 66 2.38 -5.88 23.46
CA LEU A 66 1.49 -5.78 24.63
C LEU A 66 0.67 -7.06 24.78
N ILE A 67 0.11 -7.57 23.67
CA ILE A 67 -0.68 -8.80 23.65
C ILE A 67 0.18 -9.99 24.06
N SER A 68 1.37 -10.14 23.46
CA SER A 68 2.29 -11.23 23.79
C SER A 68 2.71 -11.21 25.25
N LYS A 69 3.01 -10.02 25.79
CA LYS A 69 3.34 -9.88 27.21
C LYS A 69 2.15 -10.19 28.13
N ALA A 70 0.95 -9.74 27.77
CA ALA A 70 -0.26 -10.00 28.58
C ALA A 70 -0.65 -11.47 28.61
N MET A 71 -0.42 -12.20 27.51
CA MET A 71 -0.71 -13.63 27.37
C MET A 71 0.48 -14.51 27.78
N ASN A 72 1.65 -13.92 28.05
CA ASN A 72 2.90 -14.64 28.32
C ASN A 72 3.31 -15.61 27.21
N ILE A 73 3.17 -15.19 25.94
CA ILE A 73 3.49 -15.94 24.72
C ILE A 73 4.71 -15.34 24.01
N TYR A 74 5.49 -16.19 23.35
CA TYR A 74 6.79 -15.81 22.80
C TYR A 74 6.89 -16.14 21.31
N HIS A 75 7.48 -15.21 20.56
CA HIS A 75 7.76 -15.34 19.12
C HIS A 75 9.24 -15.56 18.82
N ASP A 76 10.10 -15.44 19.84
CA ASP A 76 11.54 -15.57 19.74
C ASP A 76 12.06 -16.45 20.89
N SER A 77 12.77 -17.51 20.54
CA SER A 77 13.40 -18.43 21.50
C SER A 77 14.59 -17.82 22.24
N SER A 78 15.09 -16.67 21.80
CA SER A 78 16.17 -15.94 22.47
C SER A 78 15.69 -15.04 23.63
N ASP A 79 14.36 -14.90 23.81
CA ASP A 79 13.82 -14.19 24.99
C ASP A 79 14.14 -14.98 26.27
N PRO A 80 14.82 -14.37 27.27
CA PRO A 80 15.19 -15.04 28.52
C PRO A 80 14.00 -15.60 29.31
N ASN A 81 12.80 -15.09 29.07
CA ASN A 81 11.57 -15.53 29.73
C ASN A 81 10.81 -16.60 28.90
N ALA A 82 11.27 -16.89 27.67
CA ALA A 82 10.65 -17.92 26.85
C ALA A 82 10.83 -19.30 27.51
N PRO A 83 9.77 -20.13 27.54
CA PRO A 83 9.90 -21.51 27.99
C PRO A 83 10.93 -22.24 27.13
N THR A 84 11.67 -23.14 27.75
CA THR A 84 12.63 -23.97 27.03
C THR A 84 11.91 -24.95 26.08
N ALA A 85 12.53 -25.29 24.96
CA ALA A 85 11.96 -26.25 24.01
C ALA A 85 11.56 -27.58 24.69
N SER A 86 12.29 -28.03 25.70
CA SER A 86 11.98 -29.20 26.49
C SER A 86 10.70 -29.13 27.32
N GLN A 87 10.19 -27.91 27.57
CA GLN A 87 8.92 -27.71 28.31
C GLN A 87 7.71 -27.63 27.35
N MET A 88 7.95 -27.40 26.07
CA MET A 88 6.90 -27.13 25.08
C MET A 88 6.84 -28.22 23.99
N LEU A 89 7.90 -28.99 23.82
CA LEU A 89 8.03 -29.98 22.77
C LEU A 89 8.39 -31.37 23.39
N ASP A 90 7.94 -32.42 22.75
CA ASP A 90 8.43 -33.77 23.01
C ASP A 90 9.88 -33.91 22.54
N VAL A 91 10.82 -33.83 23.50
CA VAL A 91 12.27 -33.85 23.21
C VAL A 91 12.75 -35.27 22.82
N PHE A 92 12.04 -36.30 23.25
CA PHE A 92 12.39 -37.71 22.99
C PHE A 92 11.71 -38.31 21.74
N GLY A 93 10.78 -37.54 21.14
CA GLY A 93 10.09 -37.89 19.91
C GLY A 93 10.46 -36.93 18.76
N ASP A 94 9.48 -36.66 17.90
CA ASP A 94 9.67 -35.86 16.67
C ASP A 94 9.72 -34.32 16.91
N GLN A 95 9.94 -33.85 18.13
CA GLN A 95 9.90 -32.46 18.54
C GLN A 95 8.54 -31.80 18.25
N MET A 96 7.47 -32.55 18.50
CA MET A 96 6.10 -32.03 18.32
C MET A 96 5.61 -31.34 19.59
N PRO A 97 4.69 -30.34 19.44
CA PRO A 97 4.11 -29.64 20.59
C PRO A 97 3.38 -30.58 21.55
N ILE A 98 3.60 -30.37 22.86
CA ILE A 98 2.91 -31.10 23.94
C ILE A 98 1.80 -30.27 24.60
N VAL A 99 1.53 -29.04 24.08
CA VAL A 99 0.51 -28.11 24.61
C VAL A 99 -0.23 -27.46 23.47
N GLY A 100 -1.53 -27.27 23.65
CA GLY A 100 -2.39 -26.54 22.72
C GLY A 100 -2.93 -27.39 21.56
N PRO A 101 -3.80 -26.79 20.73
CA PRO A 101 -4.40 -27.48 19.60
C PRO A 101 -3.34 -27.88 18.53
N PRO A 102 -3.58 -28.95 17.74
CA PRO A 102 -4.82 -29.73 17.72
C PRO A 102 -4.90 -30.86 18.76
N ASP A 103 -3.75 -31.42 19.19
CA ASP A 103 -3.74 -32.71 19.90
C ASP A 103 -4.02 -32.55 21.40
N HIS A 104 -3.70 -31.41 21.99
CA HIS A 104 -3.79 -31.15 23.44
C HIS A 104 -4.93 -30.21 23.85
N GLY A 105 -5.89 -29.97 22.94
CA GLY A 105 -7.07 -29.15 23.19
C GLY A 105 -6.80 -27.64 23.20
N PHE A 106 -7.89 -26.86 23.16
CA PHE A 106 -7.80 -25.40 23.17
C PHE A 106 -7.38 -24.89 24.55
N THR A 107 -6.40 -23.98 24.56
CA THR A 107 -5.99 -23.24 25.75
C THR A 107 -5.95 -21.74 25.44
N TRP A 108 -6.41 -20.89 26.35
CA TRP A 108 -6.30 -19.43 26.21
C TRP A 108 -4.85 -18.94 26.20
N ALA A 109 -3.93 -19.72 26.80
CA ALA A 109 -2.51 -19.42 26.77
C ALA A 109 -1.91 -19.61 25.35
N HIS A 110 -2.38 -20.61 24.60
CA HIS A 110 -1.90 -20.92 23.26
C HIS A 110 -3.07 -21.17 22.31
N PRO A 111 -3.81 -20.13 21.88
CA PRO A 111 -5.07 -20.29 21.14
C PRO A 111 -4.89 -20.90 19.75
N LEU A 112 -3.73 -20.69 19.12
CA LEU A 112 -3.36 -21.29 17.82
C LEU A 112 -2.36 -22.45 17.95
N GLY A 113 -2.07 -22.87 19.19
CA GLY A 113 -1.06 -23.89 19.46
C GLY A 113 0.37 -23.39 19.28
N LEU A 114 1.30 -24.33 19.30
CA LEU A 114 2.73 -24.07 19.15
C LEU A 114 3.24 -24.56 17.79
N ALA A 115 4.29 -23.94 17.32
CA ALA A 115 4.97 -24.33 16.08
C ALA A 115 5.82 -25.60 16.33
N PRO A 116 5.65 -26.65 15.53
CA PRO A 116 6.50 -27.85 15.57
C PRO A 116 7.98 -27.49 15.46
N ARG A 117 8.84 -28.27 16.11
CA ARG A 117 10.30 -28.13 16.17
C ARG A 117 10.82 -26.84 16.84
N SER A 118 10.11 -25.73 16.78
CA SER A 118 10.57 -24.48 17.40
C SER A 118 9.96 -24.22 18.78
N GLY A 119 8.75 -24.75 19.06
CA GLY A 119 8.02 -24.50 20.29
C GLY A 119 7.50 -23.05 20.45
N LEU A 120 7.64 -22.24 19.40
CA LEU A 120 7.16 -20.87 19.41
C LEU A 120 5.63 -20.82 19.36
N ASP A 121 5.05 -19.83 19.99
CA ASP A 121 3.60 -19.62 19.98
C ASP A 121 3.13 -19.12 18.62
N ASN A 122 2.22 -19.84 17.96
CA ASN A 122 1.72 -19.52 16.63
C ASN A 122 0.97 -18.19 16.59
N PHE A 123 0.28 -17.81 17.66
CA PHE A 123 -0.44 -16.54 17.72
C PHE A 123 0.53 -15.36 17.87
N SER A 124 1.57 -15.49 18.69
CA SER A 124 2.63 -14.49 18.78
C SER A 124 3.40 -14.34 17.47
N VAL A 125 3.80 -15.46 16.84
CA VAL A 125 4.47 -15.45 15.52
C VAL A 125 3.59 -14.78 14.46
N LEU A 126 2.28 -15.05 14.47
CA LEU A 126 1.31 -14.40 13.56
C LEU A 126 1.28 -12.88 13.73
N LEU A 127 1.16 -12.39 14.98
CA LEU A 127 1.10 -10.95 15.28
C LEU A 127 2.38 -10.23 14.86
N TYR A 128 3.53 -10.75 15.24
CA TYR A 128 4.82 -10.15 14.89
C TYR A 128 5.15 -10.29 13.40
N GLY A 129 4.80 -11.42 12.79
CA GLY A 129 4.91 -11.63 11.35
C GLY A 129 4.06 -10.64 10.57
N MET A 130 2.81 -10.42 10.97
CA MET A 130 1.92 -9.40 10.39
C MET A 130 2.49 -7.98 10.56
N ARG A 131 3.03 -7.65 11.74
CA ARG A 131 3.69 -6.37 11.98
C ARG A 131 4.87 -6.15 11.04
N ALA A 132 5.72 -7.15 10.86
CA ALA A 132 6.88 -7.06 9.98
C ALA A 132 6.48 -6.91 8.51
N SER A 133 5.55 -7.74 8.03
CA SER A 133 5.03 -7.68 6.65
C SER A 133 4.36 -6.32 6.36
N LEU A 134 3.54 -5.80 7.27
CA LEU A 134 2.92 -4.46 7.12
C LEU A 134 3.97 -3.34 7.13
N THR A 135 4.98 -3.42 7.98
CA THR A 135 6.05 -2.41 8.03
C THR A 135 6.79 -2.33 6.69
N VAL A 136 7.16 -3.48 6.11
CA VAL A 136 7.81 -3.52 4.80
C VAL A 136 6.89 -2.97 3.71
N ALA A 137 5.65 -3.44 3.63
CA ALA A 137 4.72 -3.05 2.57
C ALA A 137 4.37 -1.56 2.63
N VAL A 138 4.08 -1.02 3.82
CA VAL A 138 3.78 0.42 4.00
C VAL A 138 4.99 1.28 3.65
N SER A 139 6.18 0.92 4.17
CA SER A 139 7.41 1.66 3.89
C SER A 139 7.73 1.68 2.39
N ALA A 140 7.65 0.52 1.72
CA ALA A 140 7.87 0.43 0.28
C ALA A 140 6.82 1.22 -0.51
N THR A 141 5.53 1.17 -0.11
CA THR A 141 4.46 1.95 -0.75
C THR A 141 4.73 3.44 -0.66
N VAL A 142 5.09 3.95 0.52
CA VAL A 142 5.37 5.39 0.71
C VAL A 142 6.58 5.81 -0.11
N LEU A 143 7.70 5.08 -0.02
CA LEU A 143 8.92 5.43 -0.72
C LEU A 143 8.76 5.34 -2.25
N SER A 144 8.16 4.27 -2.76
CA SER A 144 7.91 4.12 -4.20
C SER A 144 6.95 5.18 -4.72
N THR A 145 5.95 5.57 -3.93
CA THR A 145 5.02 6.66 -4.29
C THR A 145 5.76 8.00 -4.41
N ILE A 146 6.58 8.35 -3.44
CA ILE A 146 7.35 9.60 -3.47
C ILE A 146 8.27 9.64 -4.69
N ILE A 147 9.04 8.57 -4.94
CA ILE A 147 9.93 8.47 -6.09
C ILE A 147 9.12 8.52 -7.39
N GLY A 148 8.01 7.78 -7.47
CA GLY A 148 7.14 7.76 -8.65
C GLY A 148 6.54 9.12 -8.99
N ILE A 149 6.10 9.88 -7.99
CA ILE A 149 5.58 11.25 -8.17
C ILE A 149 6.70 12.17 -8.69
N ILE A 150 7.85 12.18 -8.04
CA ILE A 150 8.98 13.04 -8.40
C ILE A 150 9.47 12.72 -9.81
N ALA A 151 9.71 11.45 -10.11
CA ALA A 151 10.19 11.00 -11.41
C ALA A 151 9.16 11.26 -12.53
N GLY A 152 7.87 10.97 -12.26
CA GLY A 152 6.81 11.19 -13.22
C GLY A 152 6.58 12.66 -13.54
N LEU A 153 6.58 13.56 -12.53
CA LEU A 153 6.49 15.00 -12.72
C LEU A 153 7.71 15.54 -13.48
N ALA A 154 8.92 15.10 -13.09
CA ALA A 154 10.15 15.51 -13.74
C ALA A 154 10.19 15.08 -15.21
N ALA A 155 9.89 13.83 -15.52
CA ALA A 155 9.86 13.33 -16.89
C ALA A 155 8.75 13.97 -17.74
N GLY A 156 7.53 14.09 -17.20
CA GLY A 156 6.39 14.61 -17.95
C GLY A 156 6.49 16.12 -18.26
N TYR A 157 7.07 16.89 -17.34
CA TYR A 157 7.19 18.33 -17.53
C TYR A 157 8.46 18.75 -18.30
N SER A 158 9.57 18.04 -18.12
CA SER A 158 10.82 18.35 -18.82
C SER A 158 10.73 17.99 -20.31
N ARG A 159 11.57 18.67 -21.09
CA ARG A 159 11.77 18.39 -22.51
C ARG A 159 13.22 17.97 -22.70
N GLY A 160 13.46 16.98 -23.57
CA GLY A 160 14.82 16.63 -23.96
C GLY A 160 15.42 15.44 -23.22
N TRP A 161 16.67 15.56 -22.73
CA TRP A 161 17.44 14.43 -22.24
C TRP A 161 16.90 13.85 -20.92
N LEU A 162 16.42 14.68 -20.02
CA LEU A 162 15.92 14.24 -18.70
C LEU A 162 14.70 13.32 -18.83
N ASP A 163 13.73 13.70 -19.69
CA ASP A 163 12.59 12.81 -20.01
C ASP A 163 13.07 11.49 -20.60
N ARG A 164 14.03 11.53 -21.54
CA ARG A 164 14.57 10.32 -22.16
C ARG A 164 15.25 9.40 -21.16
N VAL A 165 16.08 9.95 -20.26
CA VAL A 165 16.79 9.16 -19.23
C VAL A 165 15.80 8.52 -18.24
N ILE A 166 14.85 9.30 -17.71
CA ILE A 166 13.88 8.75 -16.76
C ILE A 166 13.01 7.69 -17.43
N THR A 167 12.55 7.93 -18.66
CA THR A 167 11.75 6.96 -19.41
C THR A 167 12.54 5.69 -19.69
N PHE A 168 13.82 5.82 -20.10
CA PHE A 168 14.71 4.67 -20.28
C PHE A 168 14.88 3.86 -18.98
N LEU A 169 15.05 4.52 -17.84
CA LEU A 169 15.15 3.83 -16.55
C LEU A 169 13.84 3.11 -16.20
N ILE A 170 12.68 3.76 -16.41
CA ILE A 170 11.37 3.12 -16.21
C ILE A 170 11.26 1.85 -17.05
N ASP A 171 11.60 1.93 -18.33
CA ASP A 171 11.49 0.80 -19.25
C ASP A 171 12.51 -0.30 -18.94
N LEU A 172 13.73 0.08 -18.58
CA LEU A 172 14.80 -0.84 -18.16
C LEU A 172 14.37 -1.65 -16.94
N PHE A 173 13.97 -1.00 -15.85
CA PHE A 173 13.59 -1.69 -14.62
C PHE A 173 12.32 -2.53 -14.78
N LEU A 174 11.34 -2.08 -15.59
CA LEU A 174 10.15 -2.88 -15.88
C LEU A 174 10.43 -4.12 -16.72
N SER A 175 11.57 -4.16 -17.43
CA SER A 175 11.98 -5.34 -18.20
C SER A 175 12.53 -6.46 -17.31
N PHE A 176 12.92 -6.16 -16.08
CA PHE A 176 13.44 -7.17 -15.15
C PHE A 176 12.32 -7.80 -14.32
N PRO A 177 12.23 -9.14 -14.29
CA PRO A 177 11.32 -9.83 -13.37
C PRO A 177 11.78 -9.59 -11.92
N ILE A 178 10.93 -8.91 -11.13
CA ILE A 178 11.25 -8.54 -9.74
C ILE A 178 11.67 -9.74 -8.88
N ILE A 179 11.05 -10.91 -9.07
CA ILE A 179 11.36 -12.13 -8.31
C ILE A 179 12.79 -12.57 -8.59
N LEU A 180 13.23 -12.57 -9.85
CA LEU A 180 14.60 -12.97 -10.22
C LEU A 180 15.63 -12.00 -9.64
N MET A 181 15.33 -10.70 -9.63
CA MET A 181 16.20 -9.70 -9.02
C MET A 181 16.29 -9.87 -7.50
N GLY A 182 15.19 -10.20 -6.83
CA GLY A 182 15.19 -10.52 -5.41
C GLY A 182 16.06 -11.72 -5.07
N ILE A 183 15.94 -12.82 -5.84
CA ILE A 183 16.76 -14.03 -5.67
C ILE A 183 18.26 -13.72 -5.88
N ALA A 184 18.59 -12.88 -6.86
CA ALA A 184 19.98 -12.54 -7.16
C ALA A 184 20.61 -11.61 -6.11
N ILE A 185 19.87 -10.59 -5.63
CA ILE A 185 20.38 -9.54 -4.75
C ILE A 185 20.39 -9.96 -3.28
N SER A 186 19.36 -10.69 -2.81
CA SER A 186 19.20 -11.03 -1.39
C SER A 186 20.43 -11.72 -0.77
N PRO A 187 21.03 -12.77 -1.37
CA PRO A 187 22.22 -13.41 -0.80
C PRO A 187 23.43 -12.47 -0.70
N ILE A 188 23.57 -11.54 -1.67
CA ILE A 188 24.67 -10.58 -1.69
C ILE A 188 24.56 -9.62 -0.50
N VAL A 189 23.34 -9.08 -0.26
CA VAL A 189 23.10 -8.18 0.87
C VAL A 189 23.30 -8.93 2.19
N LEU A 190 22.73 -10.11 2.34
CA LEU A 190 22.79 -10.87 3.59
C LEU A 190 24.21 -11.32 3.94
N SER A 191 25.08 -11.58 2.96
CA SER A 191 26.47 -11.97 3.22
C SER A 191 27.27 -10.92 3.97
N HIS A 192 26.92 -9.63 3.83
CA HIS A 192 27.61 -8.52 4.50
C HIS A 192 27.15 -8.31 5.96
N PHE A 193 25.99 -8.84 6.36
CA PHE A 193 25.37 -8.58 7.66
C PHE A 193 25.31 -9.81 8.58
N ARG A 194 26.04 -10.88 8.28
CA ARG A 194 26.02 -12.15 9.04
C ARG A 194 26.56 -12.09 10.47
N THR A 195 27.08 -10.96 10.92
CA THR A 195 27.82 -10.84 12.18
C THR A 195 26.94 -10.76 13.44
N SER A 196 25.65 -10.48 13.32
CA SER A 196 24.72 -10.38 14.46
C SER A 196 23.30 -10.71 14.03
N GLN A 197 22.53 -11.44 14.85
CA GLN A 197 21.12 -11.77 14.56
C GLN A 197 20.26 -10.51 14.39
N ASN A 198 20.40 -9.51 15.25
CA ASN A 198 19.67 -8.25 15.14
C ASN A 198 20.06 -7.47 13.88
N GLY A 199 21.34 -7.48 13.52
CA GLY A 199 21.82 -6.90 12.26
C GLY A 199 21.28 -7.61 11.03
N LEU A 200 21.14 -8.93 11.09
CA LEU A 200 20.59 -9.74 9.99
C LEU A 200 19.11 -9.44 9.74
N ASN A 201 18.27 -9.41 10.80
CA ASN A 201 16.85 -9.10 10.68
C ASN A 201 16.61 -7.69 10.13
N ALA A 202 17.37 -6.70 10.62
CA ALA A 202 17.31 -5.33 10.10
C ALA A 202 17.75 -5.26 8.63
N ALA A 203 18.81 -5.96 8.25
CA ALA A 203 19.31 -6.01 6.87
C ALA A 203 18.29 -6.66 5.93
N GLN A 204 17.65 -7.74 6.33
CA GLN A 204 16.57 -8.38 5.56
C GLN A 204 15.41 -7.41 5.33
N MET A 205 14.95 -6.72 6.39
CA MET A 205 13.85 -5.76 6.29
C MET A 205 14.20 -4.60 5.36
N ILE A 206 15.39 -4.00 5.53
CA ILE A 206 15.84 -2.88 4.69
C ILE A 206 16.01 -3.33 3.25
N SER A 207 16.61 -4.50 3.00
CA SER A 207 16.80 -5.02 1.64
C SER A 207 15.50 -5.24 0.89
N LEU A 208 14.46 -5.76 1.56
CA LEU A 208 13.13 -5.91 0.97
C LEU A 208 12.46 -4.55 0.70
N ILE A 209 12.53 -3.62 1.65
CA ILE A 209 11.99 -2.27 1.45
C ILE A 209 12.66 -1.62 0.23
N VAL A 210 13.98 -1.69 0.13
CA VAL A 210 14.74 -1.14 -1.00
C VAL A 210 14.37 -1.84 -2.30
N LEU A 211 14.33 -3.17 -2.31
CA LEU A 211 13.96 -3.95 -3.50
C LEU A 211 12.55 -3.57 -4.00
N LEU A 212 11.56 -3.60 -3.12
CA LEU A 212 10.18 -3.25 -3.47
C LEU A 212 10.06 -1.78 -3.90
N THR A 213 10.81 -0.88 -3.27
CA THR A 213 10.84 0.54 -3.64
C THR A 213 11.45 0.74 -5.02
N VAL A 214 12.62 0.14 -5.29
CA VAL A 214 13.34 0.27 -6.58
C VAL A 214 12.53 -0.28 -7.74
N PHE A 215 11.73 -1.33 -7.53
CA PHE A 215 10.89 -1.93 -8.55
C PHE A 215 9.40 -1.51 -8.49
N GLY A 216 9.00 -0.68 -7.52
CA GLY A 216 7.61 -0.29 -7.32
C GLY A 216 7.22 1.08 -7.87
N TRP A 217 8.16 2.01 -8.04
CA TRP A 217 7.88 3.41 -8.42
C TRP A 217 7.54 3.61 -9.90
N MET A 218 7.94 2.70 -10.77
CA MET A 218 7.91 2.89 -12.23
C MET A 218 6.51 2.98 -12.82
N GLY A 219 5.57 2.16 -12.33
CA GLY A 219 4.19 2.18 -12.79
C GLY A 219 3.52 3.53 -12.53
N LEU A 220 3.69 4.05 -11.31
CA LEU A 220 3.17 5.37 -10.92
C LEU A 220 3.88 6.50 -11.70
N ALA A 221 5.20 6.43 -11.86
CA ALA A 221 5.95 7.41 -12.63
C ALA A 221 5.50 7.49 -14.09
N ARG A 222 5.27 6.33 -14.74
CA ARG A 222 4.74 6.24 -16.10
C ARG A 222 3.34 6.86 -16.21
N LEU A 223 2.47 6.55 -15.26
CA LEU A 223 1.12 7.12 -15.20
C LEU A 223 1.16 8.64 -15.06
N ILE A 224 1.92 9.16 -14.09
CA ILE A 224 2.04 10.60 -13.83
C ILE A 224 2.65 11.31 -15.03
N ARG A 225 3.71 10.74 -15.62
CA ARG A 225 4.32 11.29 -16.84
C ARG A 225 3.28 11.45 -17.95
N GLY A 226 2.47 10.43 -18.21
CA GLY A 226 1.40 10.48 -19.24
C GLY A 226 0.36 11.58 -18.95
N GLN A 227 -0.07 11.71 -17.71
CA GLN A 227 -1.02 12.75 -17.28
C GLN A 227 -0.41 14.16 -17.41
N VAL A 228 0.84 14.35 -16.97
CA VAL A 228 1.54 15.64 -17.07
C VAL A 228 1.71 16.06 -18.50
N LEU A 229 2.06 15.16 -19.43
CA LEU A 229 2.14 15.44 -20.87
C LEU A 229 0.80 15.97 -21.39
N SER A 230 -0.32 15.34 -21.02
CA SER A 230 -1.67 15.80 -21.40
C SER A 230 -2.04 17.15 -20.79
N PHE A 231 -1.75 17.37 -19.50
CA PHE A 231 -2.05 18.64 -18.84
C PHE A 231 -1.20 19.80 -19.35
N ARG A 232 0.05 19.55 -19.74
CA ARG A 232 0.96 20.59 -20.26
C ARG A 232 0.41 21.28 -21.52
N GLU A 233 -0.45 20.61 -22.29
CA GLU A 233 -1.07 21.14 -23.50
C GLU A 233 -2.38 21.90 -23.21
N ARG A 234 -2.83 21.94 -21.96
CA ARG A 234 -4.04 22.68 -21.57
C ARG A 234 -3.78 24.18 -21.50
N GLU A 235 -4.79 24.96 -21.88
CA GLU A 235 -4.73 26.41 -21.94
C GLU A 235 -4.29 27.08 -20.62
N PHE A 236 -4.75 26.58 -19.48
CA PHE A 236 -4.40 27.16 -18.17
C PHE A 236 -2.91 26.99 -17.83
N ILE A 237 -2.27 25.88 -18.23
CA ILE A 237 -0.83 25.67 -18.05
C ILE A 237 -0.04 26.56 -19.02
N GLN A 238 -0.48 26.64 -20.29
CA GLN A 238 0.17 27.51 -21.29
C GLN A 238 0.08 28.99 -20.87
N SER A 239 -1.08 29.42 -20.39
CA SER A 239 -1.27 30.78 -19.86
C SER A 239 -0.35 31.05 -18.67
N ALA A 240 -0.21 30.12 -17.72
CA ALA A 240 0.71 30.25 -16.60
C ALA A 240 2.19 30.36 -17.05
N GLN A 241 2.58 29.63 -18.11
CA GLN A 241 3.91 29.72 -18.69
C GLN A 241 4.16 31.08 -19.38
N ILE A 242 3.17 31.62 -20.13
CA ILE A 242 3.27 32.92 -20.83
C ILE A 242 3.41 34.07 -19.82
N ILE A 243 2.69 33.99 -18.70
CA ILE A 243 2.77 35.00 -17.61
C ILE A 243 4.08 34.91 -16.82
N GLY A 244 4.91 33.85 -17.07
CA GLY A 244 6.21 33.66 -16.42
C GLY A 244 6.14 33.04 -15.03
N VAL A 245 5.09 32.25 -14.71
CA VAL A 245 5.01 31.49 -13.46
C VAL A 245 6.14 30.46 -13.41
N SER A 246 6.86 30.37 -12.28
CA SER A 246 7.98 29.44 -12.14
C SER A 246 7.53 27.99 -12.26
N THR A 247 8.38 27.13 -12.86
CA THR A 247 8.15 25.71 -13.07
C THR A 247 7.71 24.97 -11.78
N TRP A 248 8.39 25.25 -10.67
CA TRP A 248 8.04 24.66 -9.37
C TRP A 248 6.61 24.99 -8.94
N ARG A 249 6.18 26.23 -9.15
CA ARG A 249 4.81 26.65 -8.82
C ARG A 249 3.78 25.98 -9.72
N ILE A 250 4.08 25.82 -11.01
CA ILE A 250 3.20 25.08 -11.95
C ILE A 250 3.09 23.63 -11.50
N LEU A 251 4.22 22.95 -11.18
CA LEU A 251 4.21 21.56 -10.74
C LEU A 251 3.39 21.35 -9.45
N MET A 252 3.61 22.22 -8.44
CA MET A 252 3.02 22.01 -7.11
C MET A 252 1.60 22.55 -6.96
N ARG A 253 1.23 23.63 -7.67
CA ARG A 253 -0.07 24.29 -7.52
C ARG A 253 -1.06 23.96 -8.62
N GLU A 254 -0.57 23.69 -9.83
CA GLU A 254 -1.45 23.43 -10.96
C GLU A 254 -1.51 21.94 -11.32
N LEU A 255 -0.36 21.26 -11.42
CA LEU A 255 -0.32 19.88 -11.85
C LEU A 255 -0.62 18.90 -10.72
N LEU A 256 0.12 18.97 -9.61
CA LEU A 256 0.00 18.00 -8.53
C LEU A 256 -1.42 17.88 -7.93
N PRO A 257 -2.17 18.96 -7.68
CA PRO A 257 -3.55 18.86 -7.20
C PRO A 257 -4.50 18.15 -8.16
N ASN A 258 -4.27 18.32 -9.47
CA ASN A 258 -5.06 17.64 -10.51
C ASN A 258 -4.69 16.16 -10.67
N LEU A 259 -3.53 15.75 -10.16
CA LEU A 259 -3.04 14.35 -10.14
C LEU A 259 -3.39 13.59 -8.87
N VAL A 260 -3.99 14.25 -7.85
CA VAL A 260 -4.32 13.60 -6.57
C VAL A 260 -5.20 12.36 -6.78
N ALA A 261 -6.25 12.45 -7.60
CA ALA A 261 -7.15 11.33 -7.84
C ALA A 261 -6.42 10.10 -8.44
N PRO A 262 -5.70 10.19 -9.58
CA PRO A 262 -4.97 9.04 -10.10
C PRO A 262 -3.85 8.55 -9.17
N ILE A 263 -3.21 9.44 -8.40
CA ILE A 263 -2.20 9.03 -7.41
C ILE A 263 -2.84 8.20 -6.30
N VAL A 264 -3.91 8.68 -5.67
CA VAL A 264 -4.59 8.01 -4.57
C VAL A 264 -5.11 6.62 -5.01
N ILE A 265 -5.73 6.55 -6.20
CA ILE A 265 -6.19 5.28 -6.77
C ILE A 265 -5.02 4.30 -6.96
N THR A 266 -3.91 4.74 -7.55
CA THR A 266 -2.77 3.86 -7.81
C THR A 266 -2.11 3.41 -6.51
N VAL A 267 -1.96 4.29 -5.53
CA VAL A 267 -1.35 3.98 -4.22
C VAL A 267 -2.21 3.02 -3.41
N SER A 268 -3.55 3.17 -3.45
CA SER A 268 -4.46 2.25 -2.74
C SER A 268 -4.36 0.81 -3.27
N MET A 269 -4.04 0.62 -4.56
CA MET A 269 -3.83 -0.70 -5.17
C MET A 269 -2.39 -1.21 -5.00
N ALA A 270 -1.42 -0.33 -4.73
CA ALA A 270 -0.02 -0.72 -4.55
C ALA A 270 0.21 -1.43 -3.22
N LEU A 271 -0.44 -0.99 -2.14
CA LEU A 271 -0.24 -1.56 -0.80
C LEU A 271 -0.58 -3.07 -0.73
N PRO A 272 -1.76 -3.55 -1.18
CA PRO A 272 -2.05 -4.98 -1.20
C PRO A 272 -1.08 -5.77 -2.11
N ALA A 273 -0.65 -5.19 -3.23
CA ALA A 273 0.33 -5.80 -4.11
C ALA A 273 1.69 -5.98 -3.42
N PHE A 274 2.14 -4.99 -2.64
CA PHE A 274 3.39 -5.12 -1.89
C PHE A 274 3.31 -6.12 -0.73
N ILE A 275 2.16 -6.22 -0.04
CA ILE A 275 1.95 -7.27 0.98
C ILE A 275 2.07 -8.66 0.33
N ALA A 276 1.39 -8.88 -0.79
CA ALA A 276 1.45 -10.17 -1.50
C ALA A 276 2.86 -10.48 -2.01
N THR A 277 3.58 -9.47 -2.52
CA THR A 277 4.95 -9.63 -3.03
C THR A 277 5.94 -9.92 -1.88
N GLU A 278 5.84 -9.20 -0.76
CA GLU A 278 6.64 -9.46 0.45
C GLU A 278 6.41 -10.89 0.95
N ALA A 279 5.14 -11.30 1.09
CA ALA A 279 4.81 -12.65 1.51
C ALA A 279 5.37 -13.71 0.56
N GLY A 280 5.34 -13.46 -0.75
CA GLY A 280 5.96 -14.32 -1.75
C GLY A 280 7.48 -14.44 -1.60
N PHE A 281 8.19 -13.32 -1.42
CA PHE A 281 9.64 -13.33 -1.18
C PHE A 281 10.01 -14.05 0.12
N SER A 282 9.27 -13.79 1.19
CA SER A 282 9.50 -14.45 2.48
C SER A 282 9.19 -15.96 2.42
N TYR A 283 8.13 -16.35 1.69
CA TYR A 283 7.79 -17.74 1.45
C TYR A 283 8.92 -18.52 0.74
N ILE A 284 9.57 -17.94 -0.25
CA ILE A 284 10.70 -18.59 -0.94
C ILE A 284 12.04 -18.46 -0.19
N GLY A 285 12.04 -17.90 1.02
CA GLY A 285 13.20 -17.85 1.91
C GLY A 285 14.20 -16.73 1.64
N ILE A 286 13.84 -15.74 0.80
CA ILE A 286 14.68 -14.56 0.51
C ILE A 286 14.19 -13.28 1.19
N GLY A 287 13.15 -13.39 1.99
CA GLY A 287 12.54 -12.31 2.74
C GLY A 287 12.90 -12.29 4.22
N LEU A 288 11.93 -11.92 5.03
CA LEU A 288 12.07 -11.82 6.49
C LEU A 288 12.01 -13.20 7.14
N ASN A 289 12.84 -13.43 8.16
CA ASN A 289 12.77 -14.65 8.98
C ASN A 289 11.48 -14.71 9.83
N LEU A 290 10.91 -13.57 10.16
CA LEU A 290 9.65 -13.46 10.89
C LEU A 290 8.69 -12.63 10.04
N SER A 291 7.84 -13.31 9.28
CA SER A 291 6.79 -12.73 8.44
C SER A 291 5.67 -13.73 8.21
N LEU A 292 4.54 -13.23 7.69
CA LEU A 292 3.43 -14.13 7.33
C LEU A 292 3.85 -15.15 6.26
N GLY A 293 4.60 -14.73 5.23
CA GLY A 293 5.06 -15.61 4.16
C GLY A 293 6.03 -16.70 4.64
N GLN A 294 6.99 -16.34 5.50
CA GLN A 294 7.92 -17.30 6.08
C GLN A 294 7.21 -18.31 6.98
N THR A 295 6.22 -17.86 7.76
CA THR A 295 5.42 -18.76 8.59
C THR A 295 4.67 -19.80 7.74
N VAL A 296 4.12 -19.38 6.58
CA VAL A 296 3.50 -20.31 5.62
C VAL A 296 4.51 -21.36 5.13
N ASN A 297 5.72 -20.94 4.78
CA ASN A 297 6.79 -21.87 4.33
C ASN A 297 7.12 -22.90 5.41
N LEU A 298 7.33 -22.45 6.65
CA LEU A 298 7.68 -23.31 7.79
C LEU A 298 6.54 -24.25 8.19
N ALA A 299 5.30 -23.83 8.01
CA ALA A 299 4.11 -24.61 8.37
C ALA A 299 3.75 -25.67 7.32
N LEU A 300 4.20 -25.51 6.07
CA LEU A 300 3.81 -26.39 4.97
C LEU A 300 4.09 -27.87 5.20
N PRO A 301 5.23 -28.33 5.78
CA PRO A 301 5.47 -29.74 6.07
C PRO A 301 4.51 -30.33 7.11
N PHE A 302 3.87 -29.50 7.92
CA PHE A 302 3.03 -29.88 9.06
C PHE A 302 1.53 -29.66 8.83
N TRP A 303 1.10 -29.32 7.63
CA TRP A 303 -0.27 -28.85 7.34
C TRP A 303 -1.36 -29.87 7.70
N GLN A 304 -1.06 -31.16 7.64
CA GLN A 304 -2.01 -32.24 7.98
C GLN A 304 -2.18 -32.41 9.49
N GLN A 305 -1.08 -32.30 10.24
CA GLN A 305 -1.07 -32.52 11.70
C GLN A 305 -1.39 -31.22 12.46
N TYR A 306 -0.89 -30.06 11.97
CA TYR A 306 -1.05 -28.74 12.61
C TYR A 306 -1.69 -27.73 11.63
N PRO A 307 -2.97 -27.91 11.25
CA PRO A 307 -3.62 -27.07 10.25
C PRO A 307 -3.67 -25.60 10.64
N LEU A 308 -3.83 -25.25 11.92
CA LEU A 308 -3.88 -23.84 12.37
C LEU A 308 -2.54 -23.12 12.15
N TYR A 309 -1.42 -23.83 12.25
CA TYR A 309 -0.09 -23.26 11.97
C TYR A 309 0.03 -22.76 10.53
N LEU A 310 -0.55 -23.47 9.56
CA LEU A 310 -0.58 -23.08 8.16
C LEU A 310 -1.70 -22.07 7.86
N TRP A 311 -2.94 -22.42 8.27
CA TRP A 311 -4.10 -21.66 7.83
C TRP A 311 -4.22 -20.28 8.49
N ALA A 312 -3.70 -20.06 9.70
CA ALA A 312 -3.76 -18.76 10.35
C ALA A 312 -3.01 -17.66 9.55
N PRO A 313 -1.74 -17.82 9.16
CA PRO A 313 -1.07 -16.82 8.32
C PRO A 313 -1.66 -16.72 6.92
N VAL A 314 -2.08 -17.83 6.29
CA VAL A 314 -2.71 -17.82 4.96
C VAL A 314 -3.99 -17.00 4.98
N VAL A 315 -4.91 -17.27 5.91
CA VAL A 315 -6.18 -16.52 6.03
C VAL A 315 -5.91 -15.05 6.35
N THR A 316 -4.92 -14.76 7.19
CA THR A 316 -4.54 -13.37 7.51
C THR A 316 -4.06 -12.62 6.26
N ILE A 317 -3.19 -13.23 5.43
CA ILE A 317 -2.77 -12.63 4.14
C ILE A 317 -3.97 -12.40 3.24
N ILE A 318 -4.85 -13.39 3.10
CA ILE A 318 -6.06 -13.29 2.26
C ILE A 318 -6.95 -12.13 2.74
N ILE A 319 -7.23 -12.04 4.04
CA ILE A 319 -8.05 -10.95 4.61
C ILE A 319 -7.38 -9.60 4.36
N LEU A 320 -6.08 -9.45 4.61
CA LEU A 320 -5.33 -8.21 4.37
C LEU A 320 -5.43 -7.78 2.89
N VAL A 321 -5.16 -8.70 1.97
CA VAL A 321 -5.16 -8.39 0.53
C VAL A 321 -6.57 -8.08 0.03
N ILE A 322 -7.58 -8.87 0.41
CA ILE A 322 -8.96 -8.65 -0.03
C ILE A 322 -9.51 -7.32 0.53
N THR A 323 -9.34 -7.07 1.83
CA THR A 323 -9.84 -5.83 2.44
C THR A 323 -9.21 -4.60 1.82
N LEU A 324 -7.90 -4.62 1.57
CA LEU A 324 -7.19 -3.50 0.94
C LEU A 324 -7.57 -3.33 -0.53
N ASN A 325 -7.79 -4.40 -1.29
CA ASN A 325 -8.28 -4.29 -2.67
C ASN A 325 -9.69 -3.69 -2.70
N LEU A 326 -10.61 -4.14 -1.84
CA LEU A 326 -11.96 -3.59 -1.76
C LEU A 326 -11.95 -2.11 -1.32
N ILE A 327 -11.06 -1.72 -0.40
CA ILE A 327 -10.84 -0.32 -0.04
C ILE A 327 -10.36 0.47 -1.28
N GLY A 328 -9.41 -0.09 -2.04
CA GLY A 328 -8.88 0.51 -3.26
C GLY A 328 -9.96 0.69 -4.34
N ASP A 329 -10.80 -0.30 -4.54
CA ASP A 329 -11.93 -0.24 -5.49
C ASP A 329 -12.95 0.83 -5.06
N SER A 330 -13.32 0.88 -3.78
CA SER A 330 -14.21 1.93 -3.24
C SER A 330 -13.61 3.33 -3.42
N ILE A 331 -12.29 3.49 -3.21
CA ILE A 331 -11.59 4.76 -3.47
C ILE A 331 -11.67 5.11 -4.95
N ARG A 332 -11.42 4.17 -5.85
CA ARG A 332 -11.52 4.38 -7.30
C ARG A 332 -12.92 4.83 -7.71
N ASP A 333 -13.95 4.15 -7.21
CA ASP A 333 -15.35 4.47 -7.51
C ASP A 333 -15.77 5.84 -6.97
N ALA A 334 -15.26 6.24 -5.80
CA ALA A 334 -15.51 7.56 -5.23
C ALA A 334 -14.94 8.71 -6.06
N PHE A 335 -13.80 8.49 -6.73
CA PHE A 335 -13.16 9.47 -7.61
C PHE A 335 -13.64 9.41 -9.07
N ASP A 336 -14.43 8.38 -9.47
CA ASP A 336 -14.96 8.29 -10.83
C ASP A 336 -16.07 9.32 -11.07
N PRO A 337 -15.90 10.24 -12.06
CA PRO A 337 -16.91 11.23 -12.39
C PRO A 337 -18.18 10.62 -13.05
N LYS A 338 -18.09 9.39 -13.60
CA LYS A 338 -19.22 8.74 -14.30
C LYS A 338 -20.25 8.13 -13.34
N THR A 339 -19.90 7.90 -12.09
CA THR A 339 -20.83 7.41 -11.04
C THR A 339 -21.75 8.51 -10.50
N ARG A 340 -21.94 9.60 -11.25
CA ARG A 340 -22.98 10.61 -10.95
C ARG A 340 -24.37 10.07 -11.33
N ARG A 341 -24.93 9.20 -10.49
CA ARG A 341 -26.38 8.93 -10.45
C ARG A 341 -26.92 9.27 -9.08
#